data_4d025fdca51923caf0509f019747193c
#
_entry.id   4d025fdca51923caf0509f019747193c
#
_cell.length_a   1.000
_cell.length_b   1.000
_cell.length_c   1.000
_cell.angle_alpha   90.00
_cell.angle_beta   90.00
_cell.angle_gamma   90.00
#
_symmetry.space_group_name_H-M   'P 1'
#
loop_
_entity.id
_entity.type
_entity.pdbx_description
1 polymer ?
#
loop_
_entity_poly.entity_id
_entity_poly.type
_entity_poly.pdbx_seq_one_letter_code
_entity_poly.pdbx_strand_id
1 'polypeptide(L)'
;MTIGEPERATLARVVETIVPDAPARPVADTIVAELEAVGRPKLLNDLVLFLRLIEQPLVGLAVAGRASRFSELDQPNRERYLLGWADSALPLRRTAFQAVKRLALFVSYSRSAEGGNPLWTQTGFERPALGPLPANPVQLRMRAHPTRDVVNADAIVVGSGAGGAVAAAVLAAGGRKVLVLEQGELSTEPDFVGDEAQGAARLFWGRQLLTTEELALSVFAGRTVGGGTVVNWSTSLRLPAEIRQEWTAAGLDGMDRELDTHYEAVERRIHIGTDESDQNVPNALLAKGLDALGLDWMAIPRNVKGCGDCGPCGYGCRRGAKQSTLVTYLADASASGAEIIAGCHVDSITTSKGRVTGIFGNVNGVGIRGEAPLIVLAGGALGTPALLLRSRLGGPTVGKGLHLHPVAPVIGLYDEPVRMWSGVPQSVVSDAFAHLDGTYGFRMEIPSALIGVLSASLPWRSGAEHRALMTRADHASVIIPIVRDRESGRVTVDRRGRALVHYRVSGQTARHAARSIVEAARVHLAAGASEVLTLHTDPLRLRQGDDAKSFAREVQRRGIAPNRVGMFSAHQLGTARMGGRAESSVADADGRVRGVDGLVIADASAFPNASGVNPMLTVMALARRNMARV
;
A
#
# COMPACT_ATOMS: atom_id res chain seq x y z
N MET A 1 17.18 -15.61 -15.51
CA MET A 1 18.47 -15.06 -15.99
C MET A 1 19.19 -14.50 -14.78
N THR A 2 20.49 -14.67 -14.67
CA THR A 2 21.33 -13.96 -13.71
C THR A 2 21.81 -12.67 -14.35
N ILE A 3 21.87 -11.59 -13.56
CA ILE A 3 22.41 -10.31 -14.02
C ILE A 3 23.94 -10.39 -13.99
N GLY A 4 24.59 -10.20 -15.14
CA GLY A 4 26.04 -10.23 -15.29
C GLY A 4 26.70 -8.87 -15.02
N GLU A 5 28.05 -8.85 -15.10
CA GLU A 5 28.82 -7.61 -14.94
C GLU A 5 28.50 -6.54 -16.00
N PRO A 6 28.28 -6.88 -17.29
CA PRO A 6 27.88 -5.86 -18.27
C PRO A 6 26.56 -5.18 -17.94
N GLU A 7 25.55 -5.94 -17.53
CA GLU A 7 24.25 -5.38 -17.15
C GLU A 7 24.33 -4.53 -15.87
N ARG A 8 25.17 -4.92 -14.89
CA ARG A 8 25.43 -4.12 -13.68
C ARG A 8 26.12 -2.80 -14.01
N ALA A 9 27.08 -2.81 -14.93
CA ALA A 9 27.75 -1.60 -15.41
C ALA A 9 26.77 -0.67 -16.13
N THR A 10 25.93 -1.20 -17.01
CA THR A 10 24.87 -0.43 -17.67
C THR A 10 23.85 0.14 -16.66
N LEU A 11 23.44 -0.66 -15.65
CA LEU A 11 22.54 -0.17 -14.59
C LEU A 11 23.19 0.96 -13.79
N ALA A 12 24.48 0.87 -13.47
CA ALA A 12 25.20 1.96 -12.80
C ALA A 12 25.19 3.26 -13.65
N ARG A 13 25.36 3.13 -14.98
CA ARG A 13 25.23 4.30 -15.89
C ARG A 13 23.79 4.87 -15.89
N VAL A 14 22.76 4.03 -15.81
CA VAL A 14 21.38 4.48 -15.68
C VAL A 14 21.17 5.22 -14.35
N VAL A 15 21.67 4.67 -13.24
CA VAL A 15 21.62 5.33 -11.91
C VAL A 15 22.33 6.67 -11.93
N GLU A 16 23.56 6.74 -12.46
CA GLU A 16 24.32 7.99 -12.63
C GLU A 16 23.55 9.03 -13.45
N THR A 17 22.83 8.58 -14.48
CA THR A 17 22.01 9.48 -15.31
C THR A 17 20.82 10.05 -14.54
N ILE A 18 20.14 9.19 -13.74
CA ILE A 18 18.93 9.56 -13.00
C ILE A 18 19.27 10.38 -11.76
N VAL A 19 20.33 9.98 -11.02
CA VAL A 19 20.79 10.61 -9.77
C VAL A 19 22.30 10.84 -9.86
N PRO A 20 22.75 11.93 -10.48
CA PRO A 20 24.18 12.16 -10.73
C PRO A 20 25.05 12.17 -9.48
N ASP A 21 24.50 12.57 -8.33
CA ASP A 21 25.21 12.66 -7.05
C ASP A 21 25.21 11.37 -6.23
N ALA A 22 24.50 10.32 -6.69
CA ALA A 22 24.47 9.04 -6.00
C ALA A 22 25.72 8.20 -6.32
N PRO A 23 26.18 7.34 -5.37
CA PRO A 23 27.20 6.35 -5.65
C PRO A 23 26.63 5.26 -6.59
N ALA A 24 26.75 5.48 -7.89
CA ALA A 24 26.01 4.76 -8.94
C ALA A 24 26.18 3.23 -8.85
N ARG A 25 27.40 2.71 -8.66
CA ARG A 25 27.65 1.27 -8.60
C ARG A 25 27.07 0.61 -7.32
N PRO A 26 27.28 1.13 -6.13
CA PRO A 26 26.63 0.62 -4.91
C PRO A 26 25.10 0.64 -4.99
N VAL A 27 24.51 1.68 -5.58
CA VAL A 27 23.05 1.76 -5.78
C VAL A 27 22.58 0.69 -6.77
N ALA A 28 23.29 0.49 -7.89
CA ALA A 28 22.96 -0.54 -8.86
C ALA A 28 23.02 -1.95 -8.26
N ASP A 29 24.07 -2.28 -7.50
CA ASP A 29 24.19 -3.56 -6.81
C ASP A 29 23.09 -3.77 -5.78
N THR A 30 22.71 -2.71 -5.09
CA THR A 30 21.58 -2.73 -4.16
C THR A 30 20.24 -2.98 -4.86
N ILE A 31 19.96 -2.34 -5.99
CA ILE A 31 18.75 -2.59 -6.78
C ILE A 31 18.64 -4.07 -7.15
N VAL A 32 19.74 -4.67 -7.58
CA VAL A 32 19.78 -6.10 -7.93
C VAL A 32 19.46 -6.96 -6.70
N ALA A 33 20.11 -6.72 -5.57
CA ALA A 33 19.87 -7.44 -4.33
C ALA A 33 18.42 -7.34 -3.85
N GLU A 34 17.80 -6.15 -3.94
CA GLU A 34 16.39 -5.94 -3.60
C GLU A 34 15.46 -6.75 -4.52
N LEU A 35 15.68 -6.74 -5.82
CA LEU A 35 14.87 -7.51 -6.77
C LEU A 35 15.03 -9.03 -6.58
N GLU A 36 16.23 -9.51 -6.26
CA GLU A 36 16.47 -10.90 -5.89
C GLU A 36 15.71 -11.27 -4.61
N ALA A 37 15.77 -10.42 -3.58
CA ALA A 37 15.09 -10.62 -2.30
C ALA A 37 13.55 -10.61 -2.42
N VAL A 38 12.97 -9.89 -3.39
CA VAL A 38 11.53 -9.97 -3.71
C VAL A 38 11.13 -11.37 -4.20
N GLY A 39 12.06 -12.15 -4.74
CA GLY A 39 11.83 -13.51 -5.20
C GLY A 39 10.92 -13.65 -6.43
N ARG A 40 10.78 -12.59 -7.24
CA ARG A 40 10.03 -12.57 -8.51
C ARG A 40 10.98 -12.56 -9.72
N PRO A 41 11.37 -13.71 -10.27
CA PRO A 41 12.34 -13.79 -11.38
C PRO A 41 11.97 -12.94 -12.60
N LYS A 42 10.67 -12.73 -12.84
CA LYS A 42 10.19 -11.89 -13.94
C LYS A 42 10.73 -10.46 -13.83
N LEU A 43 10.73 -9.86 -12.64
CA LEU A 43 11.19 -8.47 -12.45
C LEU A 43 12.67 -8.33 -12.79
N LEU A 44 13.50 -9.30 -12.36
CA LEU A 44 14.92 -9.31 -12.70
C LEU A 44 15.14 -9.56 -14.19
N ASN A 45 14.38 -10.49 -14.80
CA ASN A 45 14.46 -10.76 -16.24
C ASN A 45 14.05 -9.55 -17.08
N ASP A 46 12.99 -8.83 -16.66
CA ASP A 46 12.53 -7.62 -17.34
C ASP A 46 13.59 -6.49 -17.24
N LEU A 47 14.26 -6.36 -16.09
CA LEU A 47 15.39 -5.43 -15.91
C LEU A 47 16.56 -5.81 -16.83
N VAL A 48 16.99 -7.06 -16.83
CA VAL A 48 18.08 -7.55 -17.71
C VAL A 48 17.75 -7.29 -19.18
N LEU A 49 16.51 -7.57 -19.59
CA LEU A 49 16.06 -7.31 -20.96
C LEU A 49 16.14 -5.81 -21.30
N PHE A 50 15.65 -4.94 -20.40
CA PHE A 50 15.74 -3.49 -20.59
C PHE A 50 17.20 -3.03 -20.75
N LEU A 51 18.10 -3.46 -19.85
CA LEU A 51 19.52 -3.07 -19.88
C LEU A 51 20.20 -3.53 -21.18
N ARG A 52 19.91 -4.75 -21.65
CA ARG A 52 20.42 -5.22 -22.94
C ARG A 52 19.88 -4.46 -24.13
N LEU A 53 18.60 -4.08 -24.08
CA LEU A 53 17.95 -3.32 -25.17
C LEU A 53 18.53 -1.91 -25.30
N ILE A 54 18.80 -1.21 -24.21
CA ILE A 54 19.36 0.15 -24.28
C ILE A 54 20.81 0.19 -24.78
N GLU A 55 21.52 -0.93 -24.74
CA GLU A 55 22.87 -1.07 -25.32
C GLU A 55 22.84 -1.47 -26.81
N GLN A 56 21.66 -1.58 -27.44
CA GLN A 56 21.56 -1.86 -28.88
C GLN A 56 21.52 -0.55 -29.69
N PRO A 57 22.46 -0.29 -30.62
CA PRO A 57 22.48 0.94 -31.42
C PRO A 57 21.18 1.21 -32.21
N LEU A 58 20.53 0.15 -32.71
CA LEU A 58 19.25 0.26 -33.42
C LEU A 58 18.11 0.73 -32.51
N VAL A 59 18.13 0.37 -31.24
CA VAL A 59 17.16 0.88 -30.25
C VAL A 59 17.44 2.36 -29.97
N GLY A 60 18.72 2.75 -29.87
CA GLY A 60 19.13 4.15 -29.76
C GLY A 60 18.60 5.00 -30.93
N LEU A 61 18.72 4.49 -32.16
CA LEU A 61 18.16 5.17 -33.33
C LEU A 61 16.64 5.34 -33.22
N ALA A 62 15.92 4.28 -32.82
CA ALA A 62 14.46 4.28 -32.72
C ALA A 62 13.90 5.11 -31.55
N VAL A 63 14.70 5.40 -30.51
CA VAL A 63 14.27 6.05 -29.27
C VAL A 63 14.77 7.48 -29.18
N ALA A 64 16.02 7.73 -29.59
CA ALA A 64 16.71 9.02 -29.48
C ALA A 64 17.17 9.59 -30.82
N GLY A 65 16.85 8.94 -31.94
CA GLY A 65 17.24 9.37 -33.28
C GLY A 65 18.75 9.20 -33.58
N ARG A 66 19.48 8.44 -32.75
CA ARG A 66 20.93 8.25 -32.86
C ARG A 66 21.32 6.79 -32.67
N ALA A 67 22.03 6.21 -33.63
CA ALA A 67 22.55 4.85 -33.54
C ALA A 67 23.78 4.81 -32.60
N SER A 68 23.56 4.61 -31.31
CA SER A 68 24.59 4.55 -30.26
C SER A 68 24.17 3.66 -29.12
N ARG A 69 25.13 3.11 -28.39
CA ARG A 69 24.88 2.41 -27.13
C ARG A 69 24.64 3.46 -26.02
N PHE A 70 23.77 3.13 -25.08
CA PHE A 70 23.48 4.02 -23.97
C PHE A 70 24.72 4.39 -23.13
N SER A 71 25.57 3.39 -22.87
CA SER A 71 26.81 3.56 -22.07
C SER A 71 27.85 4.48 -22.71
N GLU A 72 27.81 4.65 -24.05
CA GLU A 72 28.76 5.48 -24.80
C GLU A 72 28.34 6.96 -24.87
N LEU A 73 27.11 7.30 -24.44
CA LEU A 73 26.57 8.64 -24.48
C LEU A 73 27.05 9.50 -23.31
N ASP A 74 27.17 10.80 -23.54
CA ASP A 74 27.33 11.79 -22.49
C ASP A 74 26.02 12.00 -21.69
N GLN A 75 26.07 12.68 -20.56
CA GLN A 75 24.94 12.89 -19.66
C GLN A 75 23.70 13.48 -20.37
N PRO A 76 23.77 14.59 -21.15
CA PRO A 76 22.59 15.14 -21.82
C PRO A 76 21.97 14.18 -22.86
N ASN A 77 22.78 13.39 -23.55
CA ASN A 77 22.28 12.43 -24.53
C ASN A 77 21.69 11.19 -23.84
N ARG A 78 22.25 10.71 -22.70
CA ARG A 78 21.64 9.65 -21.87
C ARG A 78 20.28 10.09 -21.32
N GLU A 79 20.15 11.33 -20.83
CA GLU A 79 18.86 11.88 -20.37
C GLU A 79 17.82 11.90 -21.49
N ARG A 80 18.20 12.42 -22.68
CA ARG A 80 17.31 12.42 -23.85
C ARG A 80 16.90 10.99 -24.26
N TYR A 81 17.83 10.04 -24.18
CA TYR A 81 17.55 8.63 -24.44
C TYR A 81 16.49 8.06 -23.48
N LEU A 82 16.64 8.28 -22.18
CA LEU A 82 15.66 7.85 -21.18
C LEU A 82 14.30 8.53 -21.37
N LEU A 83 14.27 9.82 -21.74
CA LEU A 83 13.03 10.53 -22.06
C LEU A 83 12.32 9.94 -23.28
N GLY A 84 13.04 9.43 -24.27
CA GLY A 84 12.45 8.71 -25.40
C GLY A 84 11.70 7.43 -24.97
N TRP A 85 12.09 6.81 -23.84
CA TRP A 85 11.33 5.73 -23.21
C TRP A 85 10.16 6.28 -22.39
N ALA A 86 10.39 7.31 -21.60
CA ALA A 86 9.40 7.94 -20.71
C ALA A 86 8.18 8.47 -21.47
N ASP A 87 8.39 9.14 -22.59
CA ASP A 87 7.36 9.82 -23.39
C ASP A 87 6.79 8.94 -24.52
N SER A 88 7.30 7.71 -24.66
CA SER A 88 6.92 6.78 -25.73
C SER A 88 5.40 6.55 -25.79
N ALA A 89 4.86 6.45 -27.00
CA ALA A 89 3.49 6.00 -27.24
C ALA A 89 3.28 4.54 -26.77
N LEU A 90 4.33 3.71 -26.78
CA LEU A 90 4.27 2.31 -26.39
C LEU A 90 4.26 2.16 -24.86
N PRO A 91 3.19 1.57 -24.27
CA PRO A 91 3.08 1.41 -22.82
C PRO A 91 4.26 0.66 -22.19
N LEU A 92 4.78 -0.38 -22.87
CA LEU A 92 5.87 -1.21 -22.36
C LEU A 92 7.17 -0.38 -22.15
N ARG A 93 7.47 0.57 -23.04
CA ARG A 93 8.63 1.45 -22.88
C ARG A 93 8.48 2.35 -21.66
N ARG A 94 7.30 2.99 -21.51
CA ARG A 94 7.02 3.80 -20.31
C ARG A 94 7.12 2.99 -19.02
N THR A 95 6.61 1.76 -19.04
CA THR A 95 6.69 0.81 -17.92
C THR A 95 8.13 0.54 -17.52
N ALA A 96 9.01 0.23 -18.49
CA ALA A 96 10.43 -0.05 -18.24
C ALA A 96 11.14 1.17 -17.63
N PHE A 97 10.93 2.36 -18.21
CA PHE A 97 11.48 3.60 -17.67
C PHE A 97 11.02 3.86 -16.23
N GLN A 98 9.70 3.82 -15.97
CA GLN A 98 9.16 4.11 -14.64
C GLN A 98 9.63 3.11 -13.57
N ALA A 99 9.79 1.84 -13.93
CA ALA A 99 10.33 0.82 -13.03
C ALA A 99 11.76 1.15 -12.61
N VAL A 100 12.64 1.41 -13.57
CA VAL A 100 14.05 1.70 -13.29
C VAL A 100 14.23 3.04 -12.60
N LYS A 101 13.48 4.09 -13.03
CA LYS A 101 13.46 5.42 -12.39
C LYS A 101 13.11 5.31 -10.91
N ARG A 102 12.00 4.63 -10.58
CA ARG A 102 11.55 4.48 -9.18
C ARG A 102 12.56 3.72 -8.33
N LEU A 103 13.14 2.65 -8.85
CA LEU A 103 14.18 1.87 -8.15
C LEU A 103 15.44 2.72 -7.88
N ALA A 104 15.95 3.39 -8.91
CA ALA A 104 17.15 4.24 -8.78
C ALA A 104 16.93 5.34 -7.73
N LEU A 105 15.82 6.06 -7.81
CA LEU A 105 15.49 7.14 -6.88
C LEU A 105 15.24 6.62 -5.46
N PHE A 106 14.38 5.61 -5.31
CA PHE A 106 14.09 5.05 -3.99
C PHE A 106 15.35 4.56 -3.28
N VAL A 107 16.17 3.73 -3.94
CA VAL A 107 17.38 3.18 -3.34
C VAL A 107 18.41 4.26 -3.04
N SER A 108 18.54 5.28 -3.90
CA SER A 108 19.48 6.38 -3.68
C SER A 108 19.12 7.24 -2.46
N TYR A 109 17.84 7.51 -2.23
CA TYR A 109 17.40 8.43 -1.18
C TYR A 109 16.95 7.75 0.12
N SER A 110 16.48 6.49 0.09
CA SER A 110 15.95 5.81 1.29
C SER A 110 17.01 5.26 2.23
N ARG A 111 18.22 5.00 1.76
CA ARG A 111 19.27 4.31 2.53
C ARG A 111 20.22 5.29 3.19
N SER A 112 20.61 4.97 4.43
CA SER A 112 21.78 5.59 5.07
C SER A 112 22.92 4.59 5.16
N ALA A 113 24.13 5.02 4.80
CA ALA A 113 25.37 4.35 5.14
C ALA A 113 25.87 4.78 6.54
N GLU A 114 26.94 4.17 7.06
CA GLU A 114 27.69 4.75 8.17
C GLU A 114 28.13 6.18 7.79
N GLY A 115 27.69 7.18 8.57
CA GLY A 115 27.92 8.60 8.27
C GLY A 115 26.75 9.33 7.60
N GLY A 116 25.61 8.66 7.35
CA GLY A 116 24.41 9.25 6.75
C GLY A 116 24.35 9.09 5.23
N ASN A 117 23.29 9.64 4.62
CA ASN A 117 23.14 9.71 3.17
C ASN A 117 23.51 11.13 2.70
N PRO A 118 24.54 11.30 1.85
CA PRO A 118 24.97 12.64 1.42
C PRO A 118 23.88 13.40 0.67
N LEU A 119 22.92 12.71 0.04
CA LEU A 119 21.79 13.34 -0.65
C LEU A 119 20.82 14.02 0.33
N TRP A 120 20.73 13.58 1.58
CA TRP A 120 19.81 14.15 2.58
C TRP A 120 20.16 15.59 2.94
N THR A 121 21.43 15.93 3.03
CA THR A 121 21.90 17.28 3.33
C THR A 121 21.37 18.30 2.31
N GLN A 122 21.23 17.89 1.06
CA GLN A 122 20.74 18.76 -0.02
C GLN A 122 19.21 18.93 -0.03
N THR A 123 18.47 18.07 0.69
CA THR A 123 17.01 17.99 0.66
C THR A 123 16.33 18.58 1.90
N GLY A 124 17.10 19.04 2.87
CA GLY A 124 16.59 19.43 4.19
C GLY A 124 15.99 18.26 4.99
N PHE A 125 16.20 17.01 4.53
CA PHE A 125 15.68 15.84 5.24
C PHE A 125 16.54 15.52 6.45
N GLU A 126 15.86 15.50 7.59
CA GLU A 126 16.40 14.97 8.84
C GLU A 126 15.57 13.76 9.26
N ARG A 127 16.26 12.70 9.72
CA ARG A 127 15.55 11.51 10.20
C ARG A 127 14.74 11.90 11.44
N PRO A 128 13.42 11.62 11.49
CA PRO A 128 12.59 11.95 12.63
C PRO A 128 13.07 11.29 13.92
N ALA A 129 13.08 12.05 15.01
CA ALA A 129 13.35 11.52 16.35
C ALA A 129 12.13 10.69 16.83
N LEU A 130 12.34 9.39 17.06
CA LEU A 130 11.26 8.44 17.34
C LEU A 130 10.80 8.42 18.81
N GLY A 131 11.58 9.02 19.69
CA GLY A 131 11.35 8.99 21.14
C GLY A 131 11.66 7.62 21.78
N PRO A 132 11.37 7.48 23.10
CA PRO A 132 11.71 6.29 23.86
C PRO A 132 10.82 5.09 23.50
N LEU A 133 11.32 3.90 23.83
CA LEU A 133 10.52 2.68 23.86
C LEU A 133 9.48 2.73 24.98
N PRO A 134 8.35 2.01 24.86
CA PRO A 134 7.43 1.83 25.96
C PRO A 134 8.11 1.03 27.08
N ALA A 135 7.67 1.26 28.33
CA ALA A 135 8.20 0.54 29.49
C ALA A 135 8.03 -0.98 29.36
N ASN A 136 6.92 -1.40 28.74
CA ASN A 136 6.60 -2.79 28.49
C ASN A 136 6.31 -2.98 26.99
N PRO A 137 7.31 -3.30 26.17
CA PRO A 137 7.10 -3.67 24.76
C PRO A 137 6.18 -4.90 24.67
N VAL A 138 5.46 -5.00 23.55
CA VAL A 138 4.49 -6.08 23.35
C VAL A 138 5.16 -7.46 23.45
N GLN A 139 4.52 -8.37 24.18
CA GLN A 139 4.90 -9.77 24.27
C GLN A 139 3.79 -10.62 23.63
N LEU A 140 4.13 -11.41 22.63
CA LEU A 140 3.22 -12.33 21.96
C LEU A 140 3.64 -13.77 22.22
N ARG A 141 2.65 -14.68 22.29
CA ARG A 141 2.90 -16.11 22.42
C ARG A 141 3.31 -16.70 21.07
N MET A 142 4.61 -16.56 20.77
CA MET A 142 5.19 -17.10 19.55
C MET A 142 5.46 -18.59 19.72
N ARG A 143 5.02 -19.39 18.74
CA ARG A 143 5.36 -20.81 18.66
C ARG A 143 6.63 -20.98 17.84
N ALA A 144 7.60 -21.71 18.35
CA ALA A 144 8.81 -22.09 17.63
C ALA A 144 8.46 -22.92 16.38
N HIS A 145 9.32 -22.89 15.38
CA HIS A 145 9.11 -23.65 14.14
C HIS A 145 8.88 -25.14 14.43
N PRO A 146 7.78 -25.73 13.98
CA PRO A 146 7.54 -27.14 14.18
C PRO A 146 8.54 -27.95 13.34
N THR A 147 9.27 -28.83 13.98
CA THR A 147 10.03 -29.87 13.31
C THR A 147 9.07 -30.97 12.88
N ARG A 148 8.59 -30.93 11.63
CA ARG A 148 7.79 -32.00 10.95
C ARG A 148 6.48 -32.46 11.61
N ASP A 149 6.05 -31.87 12.73
CA ASP A 149 4.85 -32.32 13.45
C ASP A 149 3.58 -31.66 12.92
N VAL A 150 2.49 -32.40 12.98
CA VAL A 150 1.14 -31.88 12.73
C VAL A 150 0.74 -31.00 13.91
N VAL A 151 0.34 -29.76 13.61
CA VAL A 151 -0.16 -28.82 14.62
C VAL A 151 -1.68 -28.91 14.67
N ASN A 152 -2.23 -29.36 15.81
CA ASN A 152 -3.67 -29.46 16.03
C ASN A 152 -4.19 -28.22 16.75
N ALA A 153 -5.28 -27.64 16.23
CA ALA A 153 -5.99 -26.50 16.81
C ALA A 153 -7.52 -26.68 16.63
N ASP A 154 -8.32 -25.93 17.40
CA ASP A 154 -9.77 -25.82 17.14
C ASP A 154 -10.05 -24.85 16.00
N ALA A 155 -9.16 -23.88 15.82
CA ALA A 155 -9.22 -22.93 14.71
C ALA A 155 -7.82 -22.52 14.23
N ILE A 156 -7.63 -22.45 12.90
CA ILE A 156 -6.44 -21.87 12.27
C ILE A 156 -6.83 -20.56 11.60
N VAL A 157 -6.15 -19.47 11.97
CA VAL A 157 -6.31 -18.15 11.36
C VAL A 157 -5.14 -17.90 10.42
N VAL A 158 -5.42 -17.70 9.13
CA VAL A 158 -4.41 -17.49 8.09
C VAL A 158 -4.28 -15.99 7.81
N GLY A 159 -3.25 -15.37 8.36
CA GLY A 159 -2.99 -13.93 8.37
C GLY A 159 -3.31 -13.29 9.72
N SER A 160 -2.44 -12.37 10.15
CA SER A 160 -2.50 -11.71 11.46
C SER A 160 -2.91 -10.22 11.37
N GLY A 161 -3.33 -9.75 10.20
CA GLY A 161 -3.72 -8.35 9.95
C GLY A 161 -4.99 -7.93 10.69
N ALA A 162 -5.60 -6.82 10.26
CA ALA A 162 -6.76 -6.20 10.89
C ALA A 162 -7.88 -7.19 11.27
N GLY A 163 -8.28 -8.04 10.33
CA GLY A 163 -9.36 -9.01 10.58
C GLY A 163 -8.91 -10.27 11.29
N GLY A 164 -7.72 -10.81 10.92
CA GLY A 164 -7.21 -12.06 11.50
C GLY A 164 -6.90 -11.95 12.98
N ALA A 165 -6.34 -10.82 13.42
CA ALA A 165 -6.08 -10.57 14.83
C ALA A 165 -7.37 -10.49 15.65
N VAL A 166 -8.40 -9.80 15.11
CA VAL A 166 -9.73 -9.75 15.76
C VAL A 166 -10.34 -11.15 15.83
N ALA A 167 -10.27 -11.91 14.74
CA ALA A 167 -10.78 -13.28 14.70
C ALA A 167 -10.07 -14.17 15.74
N ALA A 168 -8.75 -14.09 15.81
CA ALA A 168 -7.97 -14.85 16.78
C ALA A 168 -8.35 -14.51 18.23
N ALA A 169 -8.49 -13.21 18.55
CA ALA A 169 -8.87 -12.75 19.87
C ALA A 169 -10.28 -13.22 20.28
N VAL A 170 -11.26 -13.09 19.37
CA VAL A 170 -12.65 -13.52 19.64
C VAL A 170 -12.72 -15.04 19.88
N LEU A 171 -12.06 -15.83 19.04
CA LEU A 171 -12.08 -17.29 19.12
C LEU A 171 -11.33 -17.79 20.37
N ALA A 172 -10.17 -17.20 20.69
CA ALA A 172 -9.39 -17.58 21.87
C ALA A 172 -10.10 -17.20 23.18
N ALA A 173 -10.70 -16.00 23.24
CA ALA A 173 -11.53 -15.59 24.38
C ALA A 173 -12.77 -16.48 24.57
N GLY A 174 -13.28 -17.11 23.49
CA GLY A 174 -14.31 -18.15 23.52
C GLY A 174 -13.81 -19.54 23.94
N GLY A 175 -12.56 -19.68 24.39
CA GLY A 175 -11.96 -20.91 24.89
C GLY A 175 -11.45 -21.87 23.80
N ARG A 176 -11.39 -21.48 22.54
CA ARG A 176 -10.85 -22.29 21.46
C ARG A 176 -9.32 -22.25 21.46
N LYS A 177 -8.69 -23.38 21.18
CA LYS A 177 -7.26 -23.44 20.86
C LYS A 177 -7.03 -22.84 19.47
N VAL A 178 -6.44 -21.65 19.42
CA VAL A 178 -6.22 -20.89 18.17
C VAL A 178 -4.77 -20.90 17.75
N LEU A 179 -4.52 -21.18 16.47
CA LEU A 179 -3.22 -21.02 15.82
C LEU A 179 -3.31 -19.94 14.75
N VAL A 180 -2.48 -18.91 14.87
CA VAL A 180 -2.35 -17.85 13.86
C VAL A 180 -1.11 -18.10 13.01
N LEU A 181 -1.26 -18.11 11.68
CA LEU A 181 -0.19 -18.31 10.71
C LEU A 181 0.02 -17.02 9.93
N GLU A 182 1.18 -16.39 10.10
CA GLU A 182 1.51 -15.13 9.42
C GLU A 182 2.70 -15.31 8.49
N GLN A 183 2.56 -14.83 7.24
CA GLN A 183 3.59 -14.92 6.21
C GLN A 183 4.79 -13.99 6.49
N GLY A 184 4.56 -12.85 7.14
CA GLY A 184 5.59 -11.91 7.55
C GLY A 184 6.26 -12.30 8.85
N GLU A 185 7.43 -11.71 9.09
CA GLU A 185 8.15 -11.88 10.35
C GLU A 185 7.56 -11.01 11.46
N LEU A 186 7.89 -11.32 12.70
CA LEU A 186 7.59 -10.45 13.83
C LEU A 186 8.53 -9.26 13.83
N SER A 187 7.96 -8.07 13.95
CA SER A 187 8.66 -6.84 14.33
C SER A 187 7.88 -6.17 15.45
N THR A 188 8.58 -5.78 16.49
CA THR A 188 8.03 -5.13 17.68
C THR A 188 8.63 -3.73 17.84
N GLU A 189 8.26 -3.00 18.88
CA GLU A 189 8.66 -1.60 19.09
C GLU A 189 10.17 -1.36 18.98
N PRO A 190 11.07 -2.21 19.50
CA PRO A 190 12.53 -2.05 19.33
C PRO A 190 12.98 -2.12 17.86
N ASP A 191 12.27 -2.86 17.02
CA ASP A 191 12.61 -3.06 15.61
C ASP A 191 12.22 -1.86 14.72
N PHE A 192 11.34 -0.99 15.20
CA PHE A 192 10.87 0.17 14.44
C PHE A 192 11.83 1.34 14.61
N VAL A 193 12.82 1.42 13.74
CA VAL A 193 13.92 2.40 13.81
C VAL A 193 13.74 3.61 12.90
N GLY A 194 12.58 3.74 12.22
CA GLY A 194 12.29 4.86 11.33
C GLY A 194 13.16 4.91 10.07
N ASP A 195 13.85 3.82 9.75
CA ASP A 195 14.60 3.68 8.51
C ASP A 195 13.68 3.18 7.39
N GLU A 196 13.58 3.97 6.33
CA GLU A 196 12.65 3.72 5.24
C GLU A 196 12.98 2.44 4.46
N ALA A 197 14.25 2.24 4.13
CA ALA A 197 14.69 1.06 3.38
C ALA A 197 14.52 -0.22 4.21
N GLN A 198 14.88 -0.18 5.50
CA GLN A 198 14.70 -1.31 6.39
C GLN A 198 13.21 -1.62 6.62
N GLY A 199 12.40 -0.59 6.85
CA GLY A 199 10.97 -0.75 7.04
C GLY A 199 10.28 -1.29 5.77
N ALA A 200 10.65 -0.79 4.59
CA ALA A 200 10.17 -1.33 3.31
C ALA A 200 10.50 -2.81 3.16
N ALA A 201 11.72 -3.20 3.49
CA ALA A 201 12.21 -4.58 3.37
C ALA A 201 11.52 -5.55 4.33
N ARG A 202 11.25 -5.14 5.58
CA ARG A 202 10.76 -6.01 6.66
C ARG A 202 9.24 -6.05 6.77
N LEU A 203 8.56 -4.92 6.51
CA LEU A 203 7.15 -4.74 6.89
C LEU A 203 6.18 -4.82 5.71
N PHE A 204 6.67 -4.67 4.47
CA PHE A 204 5.80 -4.60 3.30
C PHE A 204 5.89 -5.83 2.40
N TRP A 205 4.75 -6.20 1.82
CA TRP A 205 4.70 -7.21 0.79
C TRP A 205 5.51 -6.77 -0.44
N GLY A 206 6.37 -7.66 -0.93
CA GLY A 206 7.25 -7.33 -2.04
C GLY A 206 8.25 -6.22 -1.73
N ARG A 207 8.57 -5.98 -0.45
CA ARG A 207 9.54 -4.98 -0.01
C ARG A 207 9.18 -3.56 -0.49
N GLN A 208 7.88 -3.24 -0.48
CA GLN A 208 7.27 -2.00 -1.00
C GLN A 208 7.38 -1.83 -2.54
N LEU A 209 7.83 -2.86 -3.25
CA LEU A 209 7.94 -2.88 -4.72
C LEU A 209 6.75 -3.59 -5.40
N LEU A 210 5.69 -3.91 -4.63
CA LEU A 210 4.49 -4.53 -5.20
C LEU A 210 3.77 -3.54 -6.11
N THR A 211 3.38 -4.02 -7.30
CA THR A 211 2.67 -3.22 -8.31
C THR A 211 1.60 -4.07 -8.98
N THR A 212 0.72 -3.41 -9.72
CA THR A 212 -0.08 -4.12 -10.74
C THR A 212 0.81 -4.71 -11.83
N GLU A 213 0.33 -5.71 -12.57
CA GLU A 213 1.13 -6.38 -13.63
C GLU A 213 1.56 -5.43 -14.75
N GLU A 214 0.81 -4.35 -14.97
CA GLU A 214 1.15 -3.28 -15.90
C GLU A 214 2.14 -2.25 -15.31
N LEU A 215 2.61 -2.44 -14.06
CA LEU A 215 3.43 -1.50 -13.28
C LEU A 215 2.82 -0.08 -13.19
N ALA A 216 1.51 0.04 -13.40
CA ALA A 216 0.81 1.33 -13.46
C ALA A 216 0.52 1.91 -12.08
N LEU A 217 0.18 1.07 -11.10
CA LEU A 217 -0.04 1.44 -9.71
C LEU A 217 0.96 0.73 -8.80
N SER A 218 1.55 1.47 -7.87
CA SER A 218 2.22 0.88 -6.71
C SER A 218 1.17 0.43 -5.70
N VAL A 219 1.33 -0.76 -5.12
CA VAL A 219 0.36 -1.33 -4.16
C VAL A 219 1.06 -1.51 -2.81
N PHE A 220 0.62 -0.77 -1.81
CA PHE A 220 1.18 -0.87 -0.46
C PHE A 220 0.34 -1.83 0.38
N ALA A 221 0.94 -2.93 0.79
CA ALA A 221 0.33 -3.95 1.62
C ALA A 221 1.31 -4.41 2.71
N GLY A 222 0.85 -4.52 3.95
CA GLY A 222 1.68 -5.02 5.05
C GLY A 222 1.94 -6.52 4.94
N ARG A 223 3.16 -6.94 5.29
CA ARG A 223 3.60 -8.33 5.42
C ARG A 223 4.47 -8.45 6.68
N THR A 224 3.83 -8.48 7.81
CA THR A 224 4.43 -8.59 9.14
C THR A 224 3.37 -9.07 10.12
N VAL A 225 3.74 -9.59 11.27
CA VAL A 225 2.78 -9.85 12.36
C VAL A 225 2.04 -8.54 12.69
N GLY A 226 0.70 -8.56 12.61
CA GLY A 226 -0.15 -7.37 12.69
C GLY A 226 -0.53 -6.77 11.32
N GLY A 227 0.08 -7.23 10.23
CA GLY A 227 -0.27 -6.88 8.86
C GLY A 227 -0.31 -5.39 8.56
N GLY A 228 -1.31 -4.96 7.79
CA GLY A 228 -1.50 -3.56 7.38
C GLY A 228 -1.67 -2.56 8.52
N THR A 229 -2.12 -3.02 9.72
CA THR A 229 -2.29 -2.13 10.88
C THR A 229 -0.97 -1.63 11.46
N VAL A 230 0.15 -2.32 11.19
CA VAL A 230 1.49 -1.89 11.59
C VAL A 230 2.03 -0.78 10.68
N VAL A 231 1.66 -0.79 9.40
CA VAL A 231 2.22 0.12 8.38
C VAL A 231 1.25 1.22 7.92
N ASN A 232 0.03 1.26 8.44
CA ASN A 232 -0.94 2.33 8.12
C ASN A 232 -0.64 3.63 8.88
N TRP A 233 -1.40 4.68 8.57
CA TRP A 233 -1.29 5.99 9.22
C TRP A 233 -2.39 6.25 10.27
N SER A 234 -3.03 5.18 10.80
CA SER A 234 -4.00 5.20 11.90
C SER A 234 -5.38 5.78 11.58
N THR A 235 -5.70 6.11 10.33
CA THR A 235 -7.03 6.58 9.94
C THR A 235 -8.10 5.54 10.24
N SER A 236 -9.15 5.92 11.00
CA SER A 236 -10.15 5.00 11.56
C SER A 236 -11.56 5.50 11.30
N LEU A 237 -11.97 5.50 10.03
CA LEU A 237 -13.30 5.95 9.58
C LEU A 237 -14.27 4.76 9.52
N ARG A 238 -15.51 4.95 10.00
CA ARG A 238 -16.61 3.99 9.78
C ARG A 238 -17.02 4.00 8.31
N LEU A 239 -17.54 2.88 7.83
CA LEU A 239 -18.16 2.81 6.51
C LEU A 239 -19.37 3.76 6.44
N PRO A 240 -19.45 4.66 5.45
CA PRO A 240 -20.58 5.59 5.29
C PRO A 240 -21.93 4.86 5.21
N ALA A 241 -22.96 5.50 5.72
CA ALA A 241 -24.30 4.91 5.83
C ALA A 241 -24.86 4.48 4.47
N GLU A 242 -24.67 5.30 3.45
CA GLU A 242 -25.12 5.04 2.07
C GLU A 242 -24.40 3.82 1.46
N ILE A 243 -23.15 3.57 1.81
CA ILE A 243 -22.42 2.39 1.34
C ILE A 243 -22.87 1.14 2.12
N ARG A 244 -23.21 1.28 3.40
CA ARG A 244 -23.87 0.18 4.16
C ARG A 244 -25.19 -0.20 3.54
N GLN A 245 -25.97 0.77 3.03
CA GLN A 245 -27.20 0.50 2.26
C GLN A 245 -26.93 -0.27 0.96
N GLU A 246 -25.86 0.08 0.23
CA GLU A 246 -25.43 -0.68 -0.94
C GLU A 246 -25.10 -2.15 -0.57
N TRP A 247 -24.47 -2.37 0.60
CA TRP A 247 -24.18 -3.72 1.08
C TRP A 247 -25.44 -4.50 1.43
N THR A 248 -26.41 -3.85 2.07
CA THR A 248 -27.74 -4.45 2.32
C THR A 248 -28.41 -4.82 0.99
N ALA A 249 -28.39 -3.94 -0.01
CA ALA A 249 -28.92 -4.23 -1.34
C ALA A 249 -28.15 -5.38 -2.06
N ALA A 250 -26.91 -5.64 -1.70
CA ALA A 250 -26.14 -6.80 -2.18
C ALA A 250 -26.49 -8.11 -1.43
N GLY A 251 -27.49 -8.09 -0.56
CA GLY A 251 -27.97 -9.24 0.20
C GLY A 251 -27.22 -9.48 1.51
N LEU A 252 -26.68 -8.43 2.10
CA LEU A 252 -26.14 -8.44 3.46
C LEU A 252 -27.14 -7.79 4.43
N ASP A 253 -28.29 -8.42 4.56
CA ASP A 253 -29.41 -7.89 5.34
C ASP A 253 -29.00 -7.65 6.82
N GLY A 254 -29.44 -6.50 7.36
CA GLY A 254 -29.15 -6.09 8.74
C GLY A 254 -27.77 -5.53 8.99
N MET A 255 -26.87 -5.56 7.99
CA MET A 255 -25.48 -5.07 8.12
C MET A 255 -25.39 -3.59 8.49
N ASP A 256 -26.35 -2.80 8.07
CA ASP A 256 -26.48 -1.38 8.37
C ASP A 256 -26.58 -1.07 9.88
N ARG A 257 -27.19 -1.97 10.65
CA ARG A 257 -27.40 -1.84 12.11
C ARG A 257 -26.44 -2.69 12.92
N GLU A 258 -26.20 -3.93 12.49
CA GLU A 258 -25.34 -4.86 13.23
C GLU A 258 -23.90 -4.37 13.36
N LEU A 259 -23.36 -3.70 12.34
CA LEU A 259 -21.99 -3.22 12.37
C LEU A 259 -21.73 -2.19 13.48
N ASP A 260 -22.73 -1.41 13.91
CA ASP A 260 -22.51 -0.34 14.90
C ASP A 260 -22.03 -0.92 16.26
N THR A 261 -22.65 -1.99 16.76
CA THR A 261 -22.19 -2.67 17.98
C THR A 261 -20.75 -3.21 17.85
N HIS A 262 -20.39 -3.68 16.65
CA HIS A 262 -19.05 -4.17 16.40
C HIS A 262 -18.04 -3.03 16.23
N TYR A 263 -18.42 -1.92 15.59
CA TYR A 263 -17.61 -0.70 15.55
C TYR A 263 -17.29 -0.20 16.94
N GLU A 264 -18.29 0.02 17.79
CA GLU A 264 -18.10 0.51 19.16
C GLU A 264 -17.15 -0.37 19.98
N ALA A 265 -17.25 -1.68 19.84
CA ALA A 265 -16.37 -2.61 20.55
C ALA A 265 -14.91 -2.50 20.05
N VAL A 266 -14.73 -2.36 18.72
CA VAL A 266 -13.40 -2.19 18.12
C VAL A 266 -12.82 -0.82 18.48
N GLU A 267 -13.60 0.25 18.36
CA GLU A 267 -13.19 1.63 18.67
C GLU A 267 -12.67 1.76 20.09
N ARG A 268 -13.42 1.21 21.06
CA ARG A 268 -12.98 1.16 22.47
C ARG A 268 -11.66 0.41 22.61
N ARG A 269 -11.52 -0.77 21.94
CA ARG A 269 -10.33 -1.61 22.12
C ARG A 269 -9.08 -1.01 21.52
N ILE A 270 -9.18 -0.36 20.36
CA ILE A 270 -8.02 0.24 19.70
C ILE A 270 -7.92 1.75 19.93
N HIS A 271 -8.67 2.26 20.90
CA HIS A 271 -8.59 3.64 21.37
C HIS A 271 -8.77 4.67 20.24
N ILE A 272 -9.91 4.61 19.54
CA ILE A 272 -10.21 5.56 18.46
C ILE A 272 -10.76 6.85 19.04
N GLY A 273 -10.16 7.96 18.64
CA GLY A 273 -10.58 9.31 19.02
C GLY A 273 -9.91 10.36 18.14
N THR A 274 -10.26 11.62 18.37
CA THR A 274 -9.67 12.78 17.70
C THR A 274 -8.70 13.54 18.59
N ASP A 275 -8.57 13.17 19.86
CA ASP A 275 -7.75 13.88 20.86
C ASP A 275 -6.24 13.88 20.52
N GLU A 276 -5.80 12.91 19.72
CA GLU A 276 -4.43 12.81 19.23
C GLU A 276 -4.34 13.01 17.70
N SER A 277 -5.22 13.83 17.15
CA SER A 277 -5.27 14.21 15.72
C SER A 277 -4.82 15.65 15.50
N ASP A 278 -3.80 16.08 16.24
CA ASP A 278 -3.19 17.37 16.06
C ASP A 278 -2.68 17.55 14.62
N GLN A 279 -2.95 18.72 14.06
CA GLN A 279 -2.55 19.00 12.69
C GLN A 279 -1.06 19.33 12.64
N ASN A 280 -0.28 18.49 11.96
CA ASN A 280 1.04 18.91 11.52
C ASN A 280 0.93 19.95 10.39
N VAL A 281 2.05 20.59 10.02
CA VAL A 281 2.05 21.65 9.00
C VAL A 281 1.35 21.24 7.70
N PRO A 282 1.59 20.05 7.10
CA PRO A 282 0.89 19.63 5.87
C PRO A 282 -0.63 19.53 6.04
N ASN A 283 -1.13 18.99 7.16
CA ASN A 283 -2.57 18.88 7.43
C ASN A 283 -3.20 20.24 7.68
N ALA A 284 -2.53 21.16 8.40
CA ALA A 284 -2.98 22.53 8.60
C ALA A 284 -3.07 23.29 7.25
N LEU A 285 -2.14 23.04 6.31
CA LEU A 285 -2.22 23.60 4.96
C LEU A 285 -3.41 23.03 4.18
N LEU A 286 -3.74 21.75 4.31
CA LEU A 286 -4.95 21.18 3.71
C LEU A 286 -6.19 21.86 4.26
N ALA A 287 -6.35 21.96 5.58
CA ALA A 287 -7.49 22.65 6.22
C ALA A 287 -7.59 24.10 5.76
N LYS A 288 -6.49 24.86 5.79
CA LYS A 288 -6.44 26.26 5.31
C LYS A 288 -6.90 26.40 3.86
N GLY A 289 -6.46 25.50 2.96
CA GLY A 289 -6.85 25.55 1.55
C GLY A 289 -8.33 25.22 1.34
N LEU A 290 -8.87 24.27 2.10
CA LEU A 290 -10.29 23.92 2.09
C LEU A 290 -11.15 25.07 2.62
N ASP A 291 -10.80 25.67 3.77
CA ASP A 291 -11.48 26.84 4.34
C ASP A 291 -11.53 28.01 3.35
N ALA A 292 -10.40 28.31 2.69
CA ALA A 292 -10.31 29.38 1.71
C ALA A 292 -11.21 29.14 0.46
N LEU A 293 -11.56 27.90 0.19
CA LEU A 293 -12.48 27.51 -0.88
C LEU A 293 -13.92 27.28 -0.41
N GLY A 294 -14.21 27.43 0.88
CA GLY A 294 -15.53 27.12 1.47
C GLY A 294 -15.89 25.64 1.38
N LEU A 295 -14.91 24.75 1.50
CA LEU A 295 -15.08 23.29 1.45
C LEU A 295 -14.97 22.70 2.85
N ASP A 296 -15.89 21.79 3.18
CA ASP A 296 -15.92 21.12 4.48
C ASP A 296 -14.74 20.16 4.68
N TRP A 297 -14.28 20.08 5.92
CA TRP A 297 -13.31 19.10 6.38
C TRP A 297 -13.56 18.72 7.85
N MET A 298 -12.97 17.62 8.28
CA MET A 298 -13.03 17.18 9.68
C MET A 298 -11.69 16.60 10.14
N ALA A 299 -11.48 16.59 11.48
CA ALA A 299 -10.39 15.85 12.09
C ALA A 299 -10.62 14.34 11.90
N ILE A 300 -9.56 13.62 11.51
CA ILE A 300 -9.62 12.17 11.32
C ILE A 300 -9.59 11.48 12.69
N PRO A 301 -10.59 10.64 13.04
CA PRO A 301 -10.46 9.73 14.18
C PRO A 301 -9.31 8.74 13.97
N ARG A 302 -8.42 8.60 14.97
CA ARG A 302 -7.20 7.80 14.88
C ARG A 302 -7.11 6.78 16.00
N ASN A 303 -6.59 5.59 15.71
CA ASN A 303 -6.32 4.55 16.69
C ASN A 303 -4.93 4.75 17.35
N VAL A 304 -4.81 5.76 18.20
CA VAL A 304 -3.54 6.17 18.82
C VAL A 304 -3.75 6.45 20.31
N LYS A 305 -2.72 6.19 21.13
CA LYS A 305 -2.69 6.51 22.55
C LYS A 305 -1.28 6.91 22.97
N GLY A 306 -1.07 8.18 23.32
CA GLY A 306 0.23 8.73 23.72
C GLY A 306 1.15 8.94 22.52
N CYS A 307 0.68 9.57 21.45
CA CYS A 307 1.50 9.94 20.29
C CYS A 307 2.65 10.86 20.70
N GLY A 308 3.75 10.78 20.00
CA GLY A 308 4.90 11.67 20.19
C GLY A 308 5.26 12.40 18.90
N ASP A 309 4.33 12.51 17.96
CA ASP A 309 4.35 13.31 16.73
C ASP A 309 5.60 13.13 15.86
N CYS A 310 6.15 11.91 15.88
CA CYS A 310 7.43 11.63 15.21
C CYS A 310 7.32 11.49 13.68
N GLY A 311 6.16 11.14 13.11
CA GLY A 311 5.89 11.15 11.66
C GLY A 311 5.98 9.81 10.91
N PRO A 312 6.98 8.92 11.10
CA PRO A 312 7.16 7.74 10.24
C PRO A 312 6.22 6.56 10.56
N CYS A 313 4.94 6.83 10.76
CA CYS A 313 3.92 5.82 11.12
C CYS A 313 3.83 4.66 10.14
N GLY A 314 4.14 4.88 8.85
CA GLY A 314 4.14 3.84 7.81
C GLY A 314 5.22 2.78 8.00
N TYR A 315 6.18 2.98 8.90
CA TYR A 315 7.29 2.05 9.16
C TYR A 315 7.29 1.53 10.61
N GLY A 316 6.09 1.41 11.20
CA GLY A 316 5.89 0.95 12.55
C GLY A 316 5.83 2.11 13.57
N CYS A 317 5.59 1.78 14.83
CA CYS A 317 5.51 2.76 15.92
C CYS A 317 6.41 2.32 17.08
N ARG A 318 7.61 2.93 17.18
CA ARG A 318 8.60 2.63 18.22
C ARG A 318 8.08 2.87 19.64
N ARG A 319 7.18 3.84 19.80
CA ARG A 319 6.58 4.21 21.09
C ARG A 319 5.44 3.29 21.54
N GLY A 320 4.97 2.36 20.66
CA GLY A 320 3.76 1.57 20.93
C GLY A 320 2.46 2.40 20.96
N ALA A 321 2.53 3.69 20.62
CA ALA A 321 1.38 4.61 20.66
C ALA A 321 0.29 4.24 19.65
N LYS A 322 0.68 3.84 18.43
CA LYS A 322 -0.28 3.32 17.43
C LYS A 322 -0.88 2.02 17.92
N GLN A 323 -2.19 2.01 18.15
CA GLN A 323 -2.97 0.88 18.63
C GLN A 323 -3.25 -0.10 17.48
N SER A 324 -2.18 -0.58 16.84
CA SER A 324 -2.25 -1.63 15.82
C SER A 324 -2.70 -2.95 16.42
N THR A 325 -3.09 -3.91 15.59
CA THR A 325 -3.43 -5.25 16.07
C THR A 325 -2.28 -5.94 16.78
N LEU A 326 -1.03 -5.58 16.49
CA LEU A 326 0.16 -6.08 17.16
C LEU A 326 0.08 -5.87 18.67
N VAL A 327 -0.21 -4.64 19.12
CA VAL A 327 -0.25 -4.25 20.53
C VAL A 327 -1.64 -4.36 21.16
N THR A 328 -2.66 -4.73 20.39
CA THR A 328 -4.05 -4.86 20.86
C THR A 328 -4.55 -6.28 20.72
N TYR A 329 -5.24 -6.63 19.66
CA TYR A 329 -5.93 -7.90 19.48
C TYR A 329 -5.01 -9.13 19.45
N LEU A 330 -3.78 -9.04 18.93
CA LEU A 330 -2.83 -10.15 19.00
C LEU A 330 -2.31 -10.36 20.43
N ALA A 331 -2.12 -9.27 21.19
CA ALA A 331 -1.79 -9.36 22.60
C ALA A 331 -2.93 -10.02 23.40
N ASP A 332 -4.20 -9.63 23.14
CA ASP A 332 -5.38 -10.25 23.76
C ASP A 332 -5.50 -11.73 23.40
N ALA A 333 -5.32 -12.06 22.11
CA ALA A 333 -5.34 -13.44 21.64
C ALA A 333 -4.26 -14.28 22.33
N SER A 334 -3.03 -13.75 22.43
CA SER A 334 -1.91 -14.41 23.11
C SER A 334 -2.17 -14.61 24.60
N ALA A 335 -2.72 -13.60 25.28
CA ALA A 335 -3.13 -13.68 26.69
C ALA A 335 -4.22 -14.75 26.91
N SER A 336 -5.10 -14.95 25.92
CA SER A 336 -6.13 -15.99 25.91
C SER A 336 -5.64 -17.36 25.39
N GLY A 337 -4.33 -17.54 25.20
CA GLY A 337 -3.71 -18.82 24.85
C GLY A 337 -3.50 -19.09 23.35
N ALA A 338 -3.85 -18.16 22.46
CA ALA A 338 -3.55 -18.30 21.03
C ALA A 338 -2.04 -18.30 20.78
N GLU A 339 -1.59 -19.15 19.87
CA GLU A 339 -0.18 -19.24 19.44
C GLU A 339 -0.01 -18.64 18.03
N ILE A 340 1.13 -18.01 17.77
CA ILE A 340 1.43 -17.37 16.50
C ILE A 340 2.69 -18.01 15.91
N ILE A 341 2.65 -18.38 14.63
CA ILE A 341 3.82 -18.77 13.82
C ILE A 341 4.04 -17.67 12.78
N ALA A 342 5.14 -16.94 12.90
CA ALA A 342 5.61 -15.97 11.92
C ALA A 342 6.43 -16.64 10.80
N GLY A 343 6.63 -15.96 9.67
CA GLY A 343 7.36 -16.49 8.51
C GLY A 343 6.64 -17.69 7.84
N CYS A 344 5.37 -17.93 8.15
CA CYS A 344 4.59 -19.09 7.70
C CYS A 344 3.78 -18.76 6.45
N HIS A 345 4.18 -19.31 5.31
CA HIS A 345 3.38 -19.25 4.08
C HIS A 345 2.44 -20.46 3.99
N VAL A 346 1.13 -20.21 3.97
CA VAL A 346 0.12 -21.25 3.76
C VAL A 346 -0.06 -21.51 2.27
N ASP A 347 0.28 -22.70 1.81
CA ASP A 347 0.24 -23.10 0.40
C ASP A 347 -1.15 -23.51 -0.05
N SER A 348 -1.85 -24.30 0.78
CA SER A 348 -3.18 -24.83 0.46
C SER A 348 -4.01 -25.15 1.69
N ILE A 349 -5.33 -25.20 1.48
CA ILE A 349 -6.33 -25.68 2.44
C ILE A 349 -6.69 -27.11 2.08
N THR A 350 -6.77 -28.00 3.06
CA THR A 350 -7.22 -29.38 2.87
C THR A 350 -8.68 -29.53 3.25
N THR A 351 -9.40 -30.32 2.45
CA THR A 351 -10.82 -30.60 2.67
C THR A 351 -11.12 -32.09 2.53
N SER A 352 -12.16 -32.56 3.22
CA SER A 352 -12.71 -33.89 3.05
C SER A 352 -14.24 -33.82 3.11
N LYS A 353 -14.92 -34.40 2.13
CA LYS A 353 -16.40 -34.43 2.06
C LYS A 353 -17.05 -33.05 2.21
N GLY A 354 -16.48 -32.01 1.57
CA GLY A 354 -17.00 -30.64 1.60
C GLY A 354 -16.70 -29.85 2.89
N ARG A 355 -15.89 -30.38 3.80
CA ARG A 355 -15.49 -29.73 5.05
C ARG A 355 -13.99 -29.53 5.11
N VAL A 356 -13.51 -28.42 5.69
CA VAL A 356 -12.08 -28.21 5.94
C VAL A 356 -11.54 -29.24 6.92
N THR A 357 -10.29 -29.66 6.72
CA THR A 357 -9.58 -30.57 7.63
C THR A 357 -8.27 -29.95 8.13
N GLY A 358 -7.74 -28.94 7.43
CA GLY A 358 -6.49 -28.30 7.83
C GLY A 358 -5.84 -27.51 6.70
N ILE A 359 -4.54 -27.30 6.84
CA ILE A 359 -3.69 -26.58 5.86
C ILE A 359 -2.37 -27.31 5.62
N PHE A 360 -1.79 -27.08 4.45
CA PHE A 360 -0.36 -27.24 4.20
C PHE A 360 0.29 -25.87 3.99
N GLY A 361 1.52 -25.74 4.47
CA GLY A 361 2.31 -24.54 4.31
C GLY A 361 3.79 -24.79 4.53
N ASN A 362 4.57 -23.73 4.58
CA ASN A 362 5.98 -23.81 4.90
C ASN A 362 6.42 -22.61 5.77
N VAL A 363 7.41 -22.86 6.60
CA VAL A 363 8.08 -21.85 7.40
C VAL A 363 9.56 -21.89 7.03
N ASN A 364 10.06 -20.86 6.37
CA ASN A 364 11.44 -20.78 5.89
C ASN A 364 11.89 -22.02 5.08
N GLY A 365 10.97 -22.56 4.24
CA GLY A 365 11.24 -23.74 3.41
C GLY A 365 11.01 -25.10 4.10
N VAL A 366 10.69 -25.11 5.40
CA VAL A 366 10.30 -26.34 6.13
C VAL A 366 8.79 -26.50 6.07
N GLY A 367 8.32 -27.65 5.57
CA GLY A 367 6.89 -27.94 5.47
C GLY A 367 6.19 -28.01 6.84
N ILE A 368 4.99 -27.45 6.93
CA ILE A 368 4.10 -27.52 8.09
C ILE A 368 2.74 -28.07 7.67
N ARG A 369 2.13 -28.90 8.52
CA ARG A 369 0.75 -29.33 8.41
C ARG A 369 -0.02 -28.89 9.66
N GLY A 370 -1.13 -28.18 9.45
CA GLY A 370 -2.05 -27.82 10.51
C GLY A 370 -3.38 -28.56 10.33
N GLU A 371 -3.97 -29.05 11.40
CA GLU A 371 -5.31 -29.67 11.40
C GLU A 371 -6.26 -28.85 12.28
N ALA A 372 -7.41 -28.50 11.72
CA ALA A 372 -8.47 -27.79 12.43
C ALA A 372 -9.82 -27.95 11.72
N PRO A 373 -10.94 -28.03 12.49
CA PRO A 373 -12.29 -28.02 11.93
C PRO A 373 -12.76 -26.65 11.47
N LEU A 374 -12.05 -25.57 11.82
CA LEU A 374 -12.33 -24.20 11.44
C LEU A 374 -11.07 -23.53 10.86
N ILE A 375 -11.18 -22.94 9.67
CA ILE A 375 -10.13 -22.12 9.07
C ILE A 375 -10.69 -20.74 8.80
N VAL A 376 -10.00 -19.70 9.30
CA VAL A 376 -10.33 -18.29 9.08
C VAL A 376 -9.35 -17.70 8.09
N LEU A 377 -9.85 -17.23 6.96
CA LEU A 377 -9.07 -16.56 5.92
C LEU A 377 -8.94 -15.08 6.22
N ALA A 378 -7.72 -14.62 6.46
CA ALA A 378 -7.39 -13.25 6.83
C ALA A 378 -6.11 -12.74 6.14
N GLY A 379 -5.76 -13.32 4.99
CA GLY A 379 -4.58 -12.95 4.19
C GLY A 379 -4.72 -11.64 3.40
N GLY A 380 -5.81 -10.89 3.62
CA GLY A 380 -6.14 -9.66 2.90
C GLY A 380 -6.61 -9.91 1.47
N ALA A 381 -7.02 -8.85 0.77
CA ALA A 381 -7.60 -8.98 -0.57
C ALA A 381 -6.61 -9.43 -1.67
N LEU A 382 -5.37 -9.68 -1.33
CA LEU A 382 -4.37 -10.28 -2.22
C LEU A 382 -4.06 -11.74 -1.83
N GLY A 383 -3.86 -12.02 -0.56
CA GLY A 383 -3.48 -13.36 -0.07
C GLY A 383 -4.65 -14.32 0.00
N THR A 384 -5.79 -13.90 0.50
CA THR A 384 -7.01 -14.73 0.60
C THR A 384 -7.46 -15.29 -0.75
N PRO A 385 -7.66 -14.47 -1.82
CA PRO A 385 -8.03 -15.04 -3.11
C PRO A 385 -6.91 -15.92 -3.71
N ALA A 386 -5.64 -15.59 -3.50
CA ALA A 386 -4.54 -16.43 -3.98
C ALA A 386 -4.55 -17.81 -3.31
N LEU A 387 -4.82 -17.88 -2.00
CA LEU A 387 -4.94 -19.15 -1.28
C LEU A 387 -6.17 -19.95 -1.73
N LEU A 388 -7.32 -19.31 -1.91
CA LEU A 388 -8.52 -19.96 -2.44
C LEU A 388 -8.28 -20.52 -3.86
N LEU A 389 -7.64 -19.75 -4.73
CA LEU A 389 -7.29 -20.19 -6.10
C LEU A 389 -6.35 -21.39 -6.10
N ARG A 390 -5.29 -21.38 -5.27
CA ARG A 390 -4.37 -22.53 -5.12
C ARG A 390 -5.07 -23.76 -4.61
N SER A 391 -6.01 -23.57 -3.68
CA SER A 391 -6.79 -24.65 -3.07
C SER A 391 -7.97 -25.10 -3.93
N ARG A 392 -8.30 -24.39 -5.03
CA ARG A 392 -9.46 -24.62 -5.90
C ARG A 392 -10.80 -24.57 -5.15
N LEU A 393 -10.92 -23.61 -4.22
CA LEU A 393 -12.10 -23.40 -3.36
C LEU A 393 -12.77 -22.07 -3.69
N GLY A 394 -14.07 -21.92 -3.33
CA GLY A 394 -14.82 -20.65 -3.43
C GLY A 394 -15.37 -20.32 -4.81
N GLY A 395 -15.16 -21.15 -5.82
CA GLY A 395 -15.80 -21.05 -7.13
C GLY A 395 -15.20 -19.98 -8.08
N PRO A 396 -15.88 -19.69 -9.21
CA PRO A 396 -15.32 -18.93 -10.34
C PRO A 396 -15.26 -17.41 -10.10
N THR A 397 -15.82 -16.91 -9.02
CA THR A 397 -15.82 -15.48 -8.65
C THR A 397 -14.60 -15.10 -7.80
N VAL A 398 -13.84 -16.07 -7.30
CA VAL A 398 -12.61 -15.82 -6.52
C VAL A 398 -11.61 -15.00 -7.32
N GLY A 399 -11.06 -14.01 -6.68
CA GLY A 399 -10.09 -13.07 -7.26
C GLY A 399 -10.71 -11.96 -8.09
N LYS A 400 -11.99 -12.01 -8.47
CA LYS A 400 -12.67 -10.96 -9.23
C LYS A 400 -13.22 -9.87 -8.31
N GLY A 401 -13.35 -8.65 -8.85
CA GLY A 401 -13.90 -7.51 -8.11
C GLY A 401 -12.91 -6.82 -7.19
N LEU A 402 -11.63 -6.84 -7.55
CA LEU A 402 -10.60 -6.08 -6.85
C LEU A 402 -10.86 -4.58 -6.97
N HIS A 403 -11.04 -3.91 -5.84
CA HIS A 403 -11.02 -2.46 -5.72
C HIS A 403 -9.74 -2.00 -5.03
N LEU A 404 -9.21 -0.85 -5.45
CA LEU A 404 -7.90 -0.37 -5.00
C LEU A 404 -7.92 1.06 -4.42
N HIS A 405 -9.03 1.80 -4.53
CA HIS A 405 -9.04 3.23 -4.20
C HIS A 405 -7.82 3.94 -4.81
N PRO A 406 -7.71 4.05 -6.14
CA PRO A 406 -6.53 4.61 -6.77
C PRO A 406 -6.33 6.07 -6.37
N VAL A 407 -5.08 6.41 -6.10
CA VAL A 407 -4.65 7.74 -5.67
C VAL A 407 -3.71 8.32 -6.70
N ALA A 408 -4.01 9.53 -7.19
CA ALA A 408 -3.13 10.35 -8.02
C ALA A 408 -2.65 11.56 -7.20
N PRO A 409 -1.51 11.48 -6.50
CA PRO A 409 -1.06 12.56 -5.62
C PRO A 409 -0.76 13.85 -6.37
N VAL A 410 -0.95 14.97 -5.68
CA VAL A 410 -0.60 16.31 -6.16
C VAL A 410 0.32 16.96 -5.15
N ILE A 411 1.39 17.62 -5.61
CA ILE A 411 2.40 18.23 -4.77
C ILE A 411 2.25 19.74 -4.83
N GLY A 412 2.13 20.38 -3.66
CA GLY A 412 2.27 21.81 -3.48
C GLY A 412 3.65 22.15 -2.91
N LEU A 413 4.31 23.13 -3.48
CA LEU A 413 5.56 23.71 -2.99
C LEU A 413 5.27 25.05 -2.32
N TYR A 414 5.78 25.24 -1.12
CA TYR A 414 5.54 26.42 -0.27
C TYR A 414 6.84 27.19 -0.06
N ASP A 415 6.73 28.43 0.38
CA ASP A 415 7.92 29.25 0.68
C ASP A 415 8.47 28.94 2.08
N GLU A 416 7.58 28.51 2.99
CA GLU A 416 7.97 28.07 4.34
C GLU A 416 8.18 26.55 4.42
N PRO A 417 9.05 26.07 5.32
CA PRO A 417 9.27 24.63 5.52
C PRO A 417 8.00 23.89 5.95
N VAL A 418 7.73 22.77 5.30
CA VAL A 418 6.55 21.90 5.53
C VAL A 418 6.93 20.60 6.23
N ARG A 419 8.03 19.96 5.82
CA ARG A 419 8.59 18.73 6.39
C ARG A 419 7.56 17.61 6.56
N MET A 420 6.96 17.18 5.45
CA MET A 420 5.84 16.22 5.44
C MET A 420 6.15 14.83 6.06
N TRP A 421 7.40 14.57 6.43
CA TRP A 421 7.82 13.36 7.16
C TRP A 421 7.72 13.50 8.68
N SER A 422 7.31 14.66 9.19
CA SER A 422 7.28 15.02 10.62
C SER A 422 5.87 15.29 11.10
N GLY A 423 5.60 15.03 12.38
CA GLY A 423 4.31 15.27 13.00
C GLY A 423 3.26 14.19 12.68
N VAL A 424 2.02 14.45 13.04
CA VAL A 424 0.89 13.52 12.90
C VAL A 424 0.43 13.44 11.44
N PRO A 425 0.59 12.32 10.72
CA PRO A 425 0.03 12.17 9.39
C PRO A 425 -1.47 11.90 9.44
N GLN A 426 -2.18 12.20 8.36
CA GLN A 426 -3.61 11.93 8.22
C GLN A 426 -4.42 12.36 9.45
N SER A 427 -4.40 13.65 9.77
CA SER A 427 -5.22 14.26 10.84
C SER A 427 -6.39 15.08 10.30
N VAL A 428 -6.42 15.37 8.99
CA VAL A 428 -7.50 16.09 8.30
C VAL A 428 -8.00 15.30 7.10
N VAL A 429 -9.32 15.21 6.93
CA VAL A 429 -9.99 14.66 5.74
C VAL A 429 -11.07 15.60 5.25
N SER A 430 -11.22 15.72 3.94
CA SER A 430 -12.36 16.37 3.30
C SER A 430 -13.15 15.40 2.45
N ASP A 431 -14.47 15.38 2.67
CA ASP A 431 -15.46 14.61 1.93
C ASP A 431 -16.20 15.45 0.86
N ALA A 432 -15.80 16.72 0.68
CA ALA A 432 -16.46 17.67 -0.23
C ALA A 432 -16.66 17.14 -1.66
N PHE A 433 -15.86 16.16 -2.08
CA PHE A 433 -15.94 15.54 -3.41
C PHE A 433 -16.31 14.04 -3.36
N ALA A 434 -16.82 13.55 -2.23
CA ALA A 434 -17.16 12.13 -2.07
C ALA A 434 -18.36 11.69 -2.92
N HIS A 435 -19.23 12.64 -3.31
CA HIS A 435 -20.52 12.41 -3.98
C HIS A 435 -20.62 13.11 -5.35
N LEU A 436 -19.61 12.93 -6.22
CA LEU A 436 -19.63 13.52 -7.57
C LEU A 436 -20.65 12.86 -8.49
N ASP A 437 -20.77 11.53 -8.40
CA ASP A 437 -21.72 10.72 -9.16
C ASP A 437 -22.40 9.72 -8.20
N GLY A 438 -23.44 10.12 -7.50
CA GLY A 438 -24.07 9.35 -6.43
C GLY A 438 -23.12 9.15 -5.26
N THR A 439 -22.80 7.91 -4.92
CA THR A 439 -21.87 7.56 -3.84
C THR A 439 -20.40 7.48 -4.30
N TYR A 440 -20.10 7.82 -5.55
CA TYR A 440 -18.76 7.78 -6.13
C TYR A 440 -18.14 9.17 -6.26
N GLY A 441 -16.90 9.29 -5.88
CA GLY A 441 -16.11 10.50 -5.92
C GLY A 441 -14.74 10.26 -5.29
N PHE A 442 -14.22 11.23 -4.56
CA PHE A 442 -12.94 11.10 -3.84
C PHE A 442 -12.93 11.90 -2.55
N ARG A 443 -12.05 11.51 -1.64
CA ARG A 443 -11.72 12.19 -0.39
C ARG A 443 -10.30 12.72 -0.45
N MET A 444 -9.99 13.80 0.26
CA MET A 444 -8.64 14.35 0.33
C MET A 444 -8.05 14.15 1.71
N GLU A 445 -6.83 13.62 1.77
CA GLU A 445 -6.04 13.43 2.99
C GLU A 445 -4.57 13.79 2.74
N ILE A 446 -3.79 13.93 3.81
CA ILE A 446 -2.35 14.18 3.76
C ILE A 446 -1.59 12.96 4.30
N PRO A 447 -0.74 12.29 3.51
CA PRO A 447 0.10 11.20 4.01
C PRO A 447 1.33 11.72 4.76
N SER A 448 2.04 10.83 5.44
CA SER A 448 3.48 11.01 5.67
C SER A 448 4.25 10.40 4.50
N ALA A 449 5.25 11.08 3.99
CA ALA A 449 6.19 10.51 3.03
C ALA A 449 7.62 10.80 3.48
N LEU A 450 8.42 9.74 3.63
CA LEU A 450 9.84 9.86 3.83
C LEU A 450 10.53 10.14 2.49
N ILE A 451 11.80 10.46 2.55
CA ILE A 451 12.53 11.04 1.41
C ILE A 451 12.68 10.08 0.23
N GLY A 452 12.76 8.77 0.46
CA GLY A 452 12.88 7.77 -0.59
C GLY A 452 11.58 7.61 -1.40
N VAL A 453 10.41 7.50 -0.73
CA VAL A 453 9.09 7.46 -1.41
C VAL A 453 8.81 8.77 -2.11
N LEU A 454 9.12 9.91 -1.49
CA LEU A 454 8.95 11.23 -2.10
C LEU A 454 9.76 11.32 -3.39
N SER A 455 11.06 11.04 -3.34
CA SER A 455 11.95 11.10 -4.52
C SER A 455 11.47 10.19 -5.67
N ALA A 456 11.11 8.94 -5.34
CA ALA A 456 10.63 7.96 -6.32
C ALA A 456 9.29 8.37 -6.97
N SER A 457 8.46 9.13 -6.25
CA SER A 457 7.16 9.61 -6.73
C SER A 457 7.28 10.81 -7.66
N LEU A 458 8.28 11.68 -7.45
CA LEU A 458 8.49 12.87 -8.27
C LEU A 458 8.69 12.53 -9.76
N PRO A 459 8.19 13.39 -10.68
CA PRO A 459 8.50 13.27 -12.08
C PRO A 459 10.01 13.51 -12.31
N TRP A 460 10.54 12.89 -13.36
CA TRP A 460 11.94 13.02 -13.76
C TRP A 460 12.04 13.41 -15.23
N ARG A 461 12.65 14.55 -15.52
CA ARG A 461 12.93 15.04 -16.88
C ARG A 461 14.43 15.14 -17.15
N SER A 462 15.22 15.41 -16.09
CA SER A 462 16.69 15.36 -16.09
C SER A 462 17.17 15.15 -14.65
N GLY A 463 18.43 14.75 -14.48
CA GLY A 463 19.06 14.68 -13.15
C GLY A 463 19.09 16.05 -12.46
N ALA A 464 19.36 17.11 -13.22
CA ALA A 464 19.40 18.48 -12.69
C ALA A 464 18.02 18.99 -12.24
N GLU A 465 16.96 18.75 -13.02
CA GLU A 465 15.60 19.17 -12.66
C GLU A 465 15.10 18.37 -11.43
N HIS A 466 15.33 17.07 -11.39
CA HIS A 466 14.96 16.25 -10.23
C HIS A 466 15.70 16.70 -8.97
N ARG A 467 17.01 17.00 -9.05
CA ARG A 467 17.79 17.57 -7.95
C ARG A 467 17.17 18.89 -7.47
N ALA A 468 16.83 19.80 -8.39
CA ALA A 468 16.19 21.08 -8.05
C ALA A 468 14.84 20.90 -7.32
N LEU A 469 14.06 19.87 -7.67
CA LEU A 469 12.85 19.52 -6.92
C LEU A 469 13.20 18.95 -5.54
N MET A 470 14.20 18.09 -5.44
CA MET A 470 14.62 17.48 -4.18
C MET A 470 15.23 18.50 -3.20
N THR A 471 15.89 19.57 -3.66
CA THR A 471 16.35 20.67 -2.78
C THR A 471 15.20 21.47 -2.16
N ARG A 472 13.96 21.24 -2.60
CA ARG A 472 12.74 21.81 -2.03
C ARG A 472 11.87 20.75 -1.35
N ALA A 473 12.41 19.59 -1.05
CA ALA A 473 11.63 18.48 -0.48
C ALA A 473 11.04 18.83 0.90
N ASP A 474 11.76 19.60 1.70
CA ASP A 474 11.29 20.10 3.01
C ASP A 474 10.22 21.19 2.91
N HIS A 475 9.99 21.77 1.75
CA HIS A 475 8.93 22.72 1.44
C HIS A 475 7.73 22.08 0.72
N ALA A 476 7.74 20.76 0.52
CA ALA A 476 6.70 20.05 -0.21
C ALA A 476 5.59 19.55 0.72
N SER A 477 4.33 19.71 0.30
CA SER A 477 3.16 19.00 0.83
C SER A 477 2.51 18.18 -0.26
N VAL A 478 1.92 17.03 0.09
CA VAL A 478 1.26 16.14 -0.86
C VAL A 478 -0.18 15.91 -0.44
N ILE A 479 -1.14 16.32 -1.27
CA ILE A 479 -2.54 15.91 -1.11
C ILE A 479 -2.73 14.57 -1.83
N ILE A 480 -3.33 13.60 -1.15
CA ILE A 480 -3.72 12.31 -1.69
C ILE A 480 -5.25 12.25 -1.85
N PRO A 481 -5.78 12.45 -3.08
CA PRO A 481 -7.19 12.23 -3.34
C PRO A 481 -7.45 10.72 -3.50
N ILE A 482 -8.19 10.15 -2.56
CA ILE A 482 -8.54 8.73 -2.50
C ILE A 482 -9.83 8.52 -3.28
N VAL A 483 -9.76 7.97 -4.49
CA VAL A 483 -10.91 7.79 -5.36
C VAL A 483 -11.65 6.51 -4.99
N ARG A 484 -12.97 6.60 -4.74
CA ARG A 484 -13.83 5.42 -4.69
C ARG A 484 -13.99 4.86 -6.10
N ASP A 485 -13.34 3.75 -6.39
CA ASP A 485 -13.34 3.14 -7.72
C ASP A 485 -14.63 2.33 -8.00
N ARG A 486 -15.22 2.57 -9.18
CA ARG A 486 -16.39 1.83 -9.68
C ARG A 486 -15.98 0.62 -10.47
N GLU A 487 -15.02 0.79 -11.37
CA GLU A 487 -14.43 -0.29 -12.14
C GLU A 487 -13.52 -1.13 -11.25
N SER A 488 -13.54 -2.43 -11.45
CA SER A 488 -12.78 -3.37 -10.64
C SER A 488 -11.74 -4.14 -11.45
N GLY A 489 -10.68 -4.54 -10.76
CA GLY A 489 -9.67 -5.46 -11.27
C GLY A 489 -9.88 -6.90 -10.80
N ARG A 490 -8.77 -7.64 -10.76
CA ARG A 490 -8.77 -9.03 -10.30
C ARG A 490 -7.40 -9.42 -9.74
N VAL A 491 -7.39 -10.43 -8.88
CA VAL A 491 -6.22 -11.16 -8.45
C VAL A 491 -6.22 -12.54 -9.13
N THR A 492 -5.11 -12.92 -9.71
CA THR A 492 -4.86 -14.28 -10.23
C THR A 492 -3.61 -14.85 -9.56
N VAL A 493 -3.25 -16.08 -9.89
CA VAL A 493 -1.98 -16.67 -9.45
C VAL A 493 -1.12 -17.09 -10.63
N ASP A 494 0.20 -16.94 -10.47
CA ASP A 494 1.16 -17.46 -11.45
C ASP A 494 1.34 -18.99 -11.28
N ARG A 495 2.20 -19.59 -12.13
CA ARG A 495 2.48 -21.04 -12.08
C ARG A 495 3.10 -21.51 -10.75
N ARG A 496 3.61 -20.61 -9.93
CA ARG A 496 4.14 -20.88 -8.58
C ARG A 496 3.13 -20.55 -7.48
N GLY A 497 1.88 -20.22 -7.85
CA GLY A 497 0.82 -19.87 -6.91
C GLY A 497 0.92 -18.47 -6.28
N ARG A 498 1.80 -17.60 -6.77
CA ARG A 498 1.96 -16.23 -6.24
C ARG A 498 0.90 -15.30 -6.81
N ALA A 499 0.37 -14.42 -5.97
CA ALA A 499 -0.63 -13.42 -6.38
C ALA A 499 -0.11 -12.48 -7.47
N LEU A 500 -0.91 -12.30 -8.50
CA LEU A 500 -0.75 -11.31 -9.58
C LEU A 500 -1.91 -10.33 -9.51
N VAL A 501 -1.61 -9.04 -9.49
CA VAL A 501 -2.59 -7.97 -9.34
C VAL A 501 -2.86 -7.33 -10.70
N HIS A 502 -4.07 -7.48 -11.20
CA HIS A 502 -4.50 -6.88 -12.46
C HIS A 502 -5.51 -5.78 -12.18
N TYR A 503 -5.14 -4.55 -12.49
CA TYR A 503 -6.01 -3.41 -12.30
C TYR A 503 -5.69 -2.30 -13.29
N ARG A 504 -6.74 -1.70 -13.84
CA ARG A 504 -6.62 -0.57 -14.76
C ARG A 504 -7.58 0.53 -14.35
N VAL A 505 -7.06 1.73 -14.11
CA VAL A 505 -7.88 2.91 -13.91
C VAL A 505 -8.55 3.27 -15.23
N SER A 506 -9.88 3.22 -15.28
CA SER A 506 -10.67 3.42 -16.51
C SER A 506 -12.04 4.03 -16.18
N GLY A 507 -12.84 4.30 -17.20
CA GLY A 507 -14.25 4.69 -17.05
C GLY A 507 -14.47 5.88 -16.12
N GLN A 508 -15.41 5.73 -15.19
CA GLN A 508 -15.76 6.76 -14.21
C GLN A 508 -14.60 7.01 -13.22
N THR A 509 -13.93 5.96 -12.78
CA THR A 509 -12.77 6.07 -11.89
C THR A 509 -11.67 6.96 -12.50
N ALA A 510 -11.40 6.83 -13.80
CA ALA A 510 -10.41 7.68 -14.48
C ALA A 510 -10.84 9.15 -14.56
N ARG A 511 -12.14 9.42 -14.77
CA ARG A 511 -12.67 10.80 -14.75
C ARG A 511 -12.55 11.43 -13.38
N HIS A 512 -12.89 10.68 -12.32
CA HIS A 512 -12.74 11.16 -10.93
C HIS A 512 -11.28 11.37 -10.55
N ALA A 513 -10.37 10.48 -10.95
CA ALA A 513 -8.94 10.66 -10.72
C ALA A 513 -8.37 11.89 -11.46
N ALA A 514 -8.79 12.16 -12.70
CA ALA A 514 -8.40 13.39 -13.39
C ALA A 514 -8.98 14.65 -12.71
N ARG A 515 -10.25 14.61 -12.29
CA ARG A 515 -10.89 15.70 -11.54
C ARG A 515 -10.19 15.94 -10.22
N SER A 516 -9.81 14.89 -9.49
CA SER A 516 -9.16 14.99 -8.19
C SER A 516 -7.81 15.69 -8.24
N ILE A 517 -7.04 15.51 -9.33
CA ILE A 517 -5.80 16.27 -9.57
C ILE A 517 -6.07 17.78 -9.64
N VAL A 518 -7.12 18.17 -10.35
CA VAL A 518 -7.49 19.60 -10.51
C VAL A 518 -7.91 20.20 -9.17
N GLU A 519 -8.77 19.51 -8.42
CA GLU A 519 -9.27 20.03 -7.14
C GLU A 519 -8.16 20.07 -6.08
N ALA A 520 -7.29 19.05 -5.99
CA ALA A 520 -6.15 19.07 -5.09
C ALA A 520 -5.18 20.22 -5.43
N ALA A 521 -4.97 20.51 -6.73
CA ALA A 521 -4.16 21.65 -7.15
C ALA A 521 -4.78 23.00 -6.71
N ARG A 522 -6.11 23.14 -6.81
CA ARG A 522 -6.83 24.33 -6.33
C ARG A 522 -6.68 24.52 -4.82
N VAL A 523 -6.80 23.42 -4.05
CA VAL A 523 -6.64 23.44 -2.59
C VAL A 523 -5.22 23.88 -2.22
N HIS A 524 -4.17 23.33 -2.87
CA HIS A 524 -2.80 23.75 -2.61
C HIS A 524 -2.58 25.26 -2.89
N LEU A 525 -3.08 25.78 -4.03
CA LEU A 525 -2.96 27.22 -4.32
C LEU A 525 -3.72 28.08 -3.29
N ALA A 526 -4.93 27.67 -2.91
CA ALA A 526 -5.72 28.37 -1.90
C ALA A 526 -5.06 28.34 -0.51
N ALA A 527 -4.28 27.28 -0.21
CA ALA A 527 -3.44 27.19 0.99
C ALA A 527 -2.21 28.11 0.97
N GLY A 528 -1.86 28.67 -0.20
CA GLY A 528 -0.71 29.56 -0.38
C GLY A 528 0.52 28.87 -1.00
N ALA A 529 0.36 27.72 -1.68
CA ALA A 529 1.45 27.14 -2.44
C ALA A 529 1.94 28.12 -3.53
N SER A 530 3.26 28.29 -3.64
CA SER A 530 3.88 29.10 -4.70
C SER A 530 3.85 28.39 -6.06
N GLU A 531 3.89 27.07 -6.03
CA GLU A 531 3.82 26.21 -7.22
C GLU A 531 3.16 24.88 -6.88
N VAL A 532 2.38 24.35 -7.80
CA VAL A 532 1.77 23.01 -7.72
C VAL A 532 2.27 22.14 -8.88
N LEU A 533 2.60 20.88 -8.59
CA LEU A 533 3.04 19.91 -9.58
C LEU A 533 2.12 18.70 -9.60
N THR A 534 1.78 18.24 -10.81
CA THR A 534 1.19 16.92 -11.00
C THR A 534 2.27 15.84 -11.12
N LEU A 535 1.92 14.59 -10.83
CA LEU A 535 2.84 13.45 -11.01
C LEU A 535 2.77 12.83 -12.42
N HIS A 536 2.38 13.62 -13.44
CA HIS A 536 2.54 13.18 -14.84
C HIS A 536 4.03 13.02 -15.17
N THR A 537 4.37 12.09 -16.05
CA THR A 537 5.76 11.87 -16.52
C THR A 537 6.39 13.14 -17.03
N ASP A 538 5.62 13.96 -17.76
CA ASP A 538 5.91 15.35 -18.05
C ASP A 538 4.98 16.20 -17.18
N PRO A 539 5.48 16.80 -16.06
CA PRO A 539 4.61 17.39 -15.04
C PRO A 539 3.91 18.65 -15.54
N LEU A 540 2.64 18.79 -15.19
CA LEU A 540 1.96 20.05 -15.27
C LEU A 540 2.29 20.89 -14.04
N ARG A 541 2.55 22.16 -14.24
CA ARG A 541 2.81 23.15 -13.20
C ARG A 541 1.69 24.17 -13.17
N LEU A 542 1.31 24.61 -11.98
CA LEU A 542 0.30 25.64 -11.76
C LEU A 542 0.81 26.58 -10.67
N ARG A 543 0.84 27.87 -10.95
CA ARG A 543 1.30 28.94 -10.03
C ARG A 543 0.18 29.93 -9.75
N GLN A 544 0.36 30.78 -8.76
CA GLN A 544 -0.54 31.90 -8.52
C GLN A 544 -0.62 32.78 -9.77
N GLY A 545 -1.86 33.08 -10.20
CA GLY A 545 -2.14 33.89 -11.40
C GLY A 545 -2.23 33.12 -12.72
N ASP A 546 -1.86 31.84 -12.76
CA ASP A 546 -2.02 31.00 -13.95
C ASP A 546 -3.51 30.70 -14.25
N ASP A 547 -3.84 30.43 -15.52
CA ASP A 547 -5.20 30.04 -15.92
C ASP A 547 -5.56 28.61 -15.44
N ALA A 548 -6.25 28.53 -14.32
CA ALA A 548 -6.73 27.28 -13.76
C ALA A 548 -7.63 26.46 -14.73
N LYS A 549 -8.37 27.14 -15.63
CA LYS A 549 -9.21 26.43 -16.63
C LYS A 549 -8.33 25.78 -17.70
N SER A 550 -7.26 26.43 -18.12
CA SER A 550 -6.27 25.86 -19.04
C SER A 550 -5.57 24.67 -18.42
N PHE A 551 -5.15 24.77 -17.15
CA PHE A 551 -4.57 23.65 -16.40
C PHE A 551 -5.54 22.46 -16.34
N ALA A 552 -6.82 22.70 -16.02
CA ALA A 552 -7.82 21.63 -15.96
C ALA A 552 -8.03 20.93 -17.32
N ARG A 553 -8.09 21.70 -18.42
CA ARG A 553 -8.17 21.15 -19.79
C ARG A 553 -6.95 20.27 -20.10
N GLU A 554 -5.76 20.71 -19.69
CA GLU A 554 -4.52 19.98 -19.95
C GLU A 554 -4.43 18.68 -19.13
N VAL A 555 -4.87 18.67 -17.86
CA VAL A 555 -5.00 17.45 -17.06
C VAL A 555 -5.92 16.45 -17.74
N GLN A 556 -7.08 16.89 -18.24
CA GLN A 556 -8.00 16.04 -18.97
C GLN A 556 -7.41 15.49 -20.27
N ARG A 557 -6.68 16.33 -21.04
CA ARG A 557 -6.03 15.94 -22.30
C ARG A 557 -4.95 14.88 -22.07
N ARG A 558 -4.12 15.02 -21.03
CA ARG A 558 -3.08 14.04 -20.66
C ARG A 558 -3.68 12.75 -20.12
N GLY A 559 -4.76 12.85 -19.37
CA GLY A 559 -5.53 11.73 -18.83
C GLY A 559 -4.74 10.87 -17.85
N ILE A 560 -5.35 9.74 -17.47
CA ILE A 560 -4.84 8.79 -16.46
C ILE A 560 -4.42 7.47 -17.13
N ALA A 561 -3.62 7.53 -18.16
CA ALA A 561 -3.14 6.31 -18.80
C ALA A 561 -2.01 5.64 -17.99
N PRO A 562 -1.85 4.31 -18.05
CA PRO A 562 -0.79 3.60 -17.35
C PRO A 562 0.60 4.18 -17.60
N ASN A 563 1.34 4.43 -16.51
CA ASN A 563 2.68 5.01 -16.52
C ASN A 563 2.82 6.38 -17.20
N ARG A 564 1.71 7.13 -17.33
CA ARG A 564 1.72 8.55 -17.68
C ARG A 564 1.59 9.44 -16.45
N VAL A 565 0.99 8.94 -15.39
CA VAL A 565 0.87 9.62 -14.09
C VAL A 565 1.28 8.66 -12.98
N GLY A 566 2.01 9.16 -11.98
CA GLY A 566 2.36 8.39 -10.79
C GLY A 566 1.12 8.13 -9.94
N MET A 567 0.82 6.86 -9.67
CA MET A 567 -0.33 6.46 -8.87
C MET A 567 0.03 5.35 -7.89
N PHE A 568 -0.70 5.30 -6.76
CA PHE A 568 -0.58 4.21 -5.80
C PHE A 568 -1.93 3.81 -5.21
N SER A 569 -1.93 2.72 -4.42
CA SER A 569 -3.04 2.26 -3.59
C SER A 569 -2.50 1.66 -2.29
N ALA A 570 -3.19 1.94 -1.18
CA ALA A 570 -2.99 1.29 0.11
C ALA A 570 -4.23 0.49 0.56
N HIS A 571 -5.29 0.44 -0.24
CA HIS A 571 -6.57 -0.18 0.09
C HIS A 571 -6.90 -1.26 -0.95
N GLN A 572 -6.83 -2.54 -0.58
CA GLN A 572 -7.16 -3.67 -1.43
C GLN A 572 -8.41 -4.36 -0.89
N LEU A 573 -9.48 -4.48 -1.72
CA LEU A 573 -10.83 -4.87 -1.31
C LEU A 573 -11.48 -5.84 -2.31
N GLY A 574 -12.46 -6.64 -1.86
CA GLY A 574 -13.53 -7.19 -2.70
C GLY A 574 -13.22 -8.46 -3.50
N THR A 575 -12.09 -9.11 -3.33
CA THR A 575 -11.62 -10.24 -4.17
C THR A 575 -12.18 -11.61 -3.76
N ALA A 576 -12.88 -11.70 -2.63
CA ALA A 576 -13.59 -12.90 -2.18
C ALA A 576 -14.90 -12.45 -1.50
N ARG A 577 -15.72 -11.72 -2.25
CA ARG A 577 -16.87 -10.95 -1.77
C ARG A 577 -17.90 -11.78 -1.02
N MET A 578 -18.42 -11.23 0.07
CA MET A 578 -19.68 -11.64 0.69
C MET A 578 -20.86 -11.13 -0.15
N GLY A 579 -21.99 -11.82 -0.04
CA GLY A 579 -23.24 -11.38 -0.70
C GLY A 579 -24.34 -12.42 -0.63
N GLY A 580 -25.57 -11.99 -0.90
CA GLY A 580 -26.74 -12.88 -0.87
C GLY A 580 -26.78 -13.87 -2.03
N ARG A 581 -26.22 -13.54 -3.18
CA ARG A 581 -26.32 -14.35 -4.43
C ARG A 581 -25.05 -15.19 -4.63
N ALA A 582 -25.22 -16.51 -4.78
CA ALA A 582 -24.10 -17.44 -4.98
C ALA A 582 -23.31 -17.19 -6.28
N GLU A 583 -23.97 -16.73 -7.34
CA GLU A 583 -23.37 -16.49 -8.67
C GLU A 583 -22.40 -15.30 -8.66
N SER A 584 -22.58 -14.36 -7.72
CA SER A 584 -21.81 -13.13 -7.65
C SER A 584 -20.92 -13.00 -6.41
N SER A 585 -21.02 -13.94 -5.45
CA SER A 585 -20.26 -13.91 -4.21
C SER A 585 -19.52 -15.21 -3.92
N VAL A 586 -18.37 -15.10 -3.24
CA VAL A 586 -17.56 -16.23 -2.76
C VAL A 586 -18.07 -16.73 -1.42
N ALA A 587 -18.52 -15.81 -0.57
CA ALA A 587 -19.04 -16.11 0.76
C ALA A 587 -20.48 -15.62 0.91
N ASP A 588 -21.20 -16.23 1.86
CA ASP A 588 -22.52 -15.80 2.27
C ASP A 588 -22.48 -14.53 3.15
N ALA A 589 -23.64 -14.14 3.69
CA ALA A 589 -23.77 -12.96 4.54
C ALA A 589 -23.05 -13.08 5.90
N ASP A 590 -22.64 -14.26 6.30
CA ASP A 590 -21.90 -14.53 7.55
C ASP A 590 -20.38 -14.71 7.29
N GLY A 591 -19.92 -14.54 6.05
CA GLY A 591 -18.53 -14.72 5.65
C GLY A 591 -18.14 -16.18 5.41
N ARG A 592 -19.07 -17.14 5.48
CA ARG A 592 -18.78 -18.55 5.22
C ARG A 592 -18.57 -18.77 3.73
N VAL A 593 -17.44 -19.38 3.35
CA VAL A 593 -17.14 -19.69 1.94
C VAL A 593 -18.14 -20.75 1.44
N ARG A 594 -18.81 -20.43 0.35
CA ARG A 594 -19.84 -21.30 -0.22
C ARG A 594 -19.27 -22.66 -0.66
N GLY A 595 -20.00 -23.71 -0.34
CA GLY A 595 -19.65 -25.09 -0.70
C GLY A 595 -18.53 -25.71 0.13
N VAL A 596 -18.09 -25.05 1.21
CA VAL A 596 -17.04 -25.58 2.11
C VAL A 596 -17.38 -25.26 3.56
N ASP A 597 -17.73 -26.28 4.34
CA ASP A 597 -17.98 -26.14 5.76
C ASP A 597 -16.68 -25.86 6.54
N GLY A 598 -16.78 -24.98 7.55
CA GLY A 598 -15.66 -24.63 8.42
C GLY A 598 -14.64 -23.66 7.80
N LEU A 599 -14.97 -22.99 6.67
CA LEU A 599 -14.13 -21.99 6.04
C LEU A 599 -14.80 -20.62 6.06
N VAL A 600 -14.18 -19.62 6.70
CA VAL A 600 -14.76 -18.27 6.90
C VAL A 600 -13.77 -17.19 6.51
N ILE A 601 -14.26 -16.10 5.91
CA ILE A 601 -13.44 -14.93 5.53
C ILE A 601 -13.56 -13.85 6.61
N ALA A 602 -12.42 -13.30 7.02
CA ALA A 602 -12.32 -12.26 8.03
C ALA A 602 -11.36 -11.13 7.63
N ASP A 603 -11.40 -10.69 6.37
CA ASP A 603 -10.55 -9.60 5.88
C ASP A 603 -11.25 -8.77 4.79
N ALA A 604 -10.54 -7.78 4.23
CA ALA A 604 -11.06 -6.86 3.23
C ALA A 604 -11.46 -7.52 1.90
N SER A 605 -11.05 -8.77 1.65
CA SER A 605 -11.49 -9.51 0.45
C SER A 605 -13.00 -9.77 0.46
N ALA A 606 -13.61 -9.79 1.64
CA ALA A 606 -15.04 -10.00 1.86
C ALA A 606 -15.93 -8.81 1.44
N PHE A 607 -15.38 -7.62 1.25
CA PHE A 607 -16.17 -6.43 0.93
C PHE A 607 -16.93 -6.59 -0.39
N PRO A 608 -18.22 -6.27 -0.44
CA PRO A 608 -19.03 -6.35 -1.67
C PRO A 608 -18.56 -5.41 -2.77
N ASN A 609 -18.09 -4.22 -2.40
CA ASN A 609 -17.61 -3.15 -3.28
C ASN A 609 -16.57 -2.26 -2.59
N ALA A 610 -16.13 -1.20 -3.26
CA ALA A 610 -15.22 -0.20 -2.72
C ALA A 610 -15.86 0.55 -1.53
N SER A 611 -15.17 0.63 -0.40
CA SER A 611 -15.67 1.28 0.82
C SER A 611 -15.72 2.81 0.74
N GLY A 612 -14.98 3.43 -0.17
CA GLY A 612 -14.88 4.90 -0.26
C GLY A 612 -14.15 5.56 0.91
N VAL A 613 -13.79 4.79 1.94
CA VAL A 613 -13.01 5.22 3.12
C VAL A 613 -11.88 4.25 3.40
N ASN A 614 -10.95 4.63 4.29
CA ASN A 614 -9.88 3.77 4.81
C ASN A 614 -10.50 2.53 5.47
N PRO A 615 -10.18 1.31 5.03
CA PRO A 615 -11.02 0.14 5.32
C PRO A 615 -10.77 -0.54 6.68
N MET A 616 -9.67 -0.20 7.39
CA MET A 616 -9.20 -0.95 8.55
C MET A 616 -10.29 -1.18 9.60
N LEU A 617 -10.97 -0.12 10.04
CA LEU A 617 -11.99 -0.21 11.09
C LEU A 617 -13.16 -1.11 10.66
N THR A 618 -13.60 -0.99 9.40
CA THR A 618 -14.67 -1.82 8.85
C THR A 618 -14.25 -3.29 8.73
N VAL A 619 -13.00 -3.56 8.36
CA VAL A 619 -12.45 -4.93 8.33
C VAL A 619 -12.50 -5.55 9.72
N MET A 620 -12.10 -4.80 10.76
CA MET A 620 -12.09 -5.29 12.14
C MET A 620 -13.51 -5.54 12.68
N ALA A 621 -14.44 -4.62 12.41
CA ALA A 621 -15.84 -4.75 12.80
C ALA A 621 -16.51 -5.96 12.10
N LEU A 622 -16.28 -6.13 10.80
CA LEU A 622 -16.79 -7.24 10.00
C LEU A 622 -16.23 -8.59 10.49
N ALA A 623 -14.91 -8.66 10.75
CA ALA A 623 -14.28 -9.85 11.29
C ALA A 623 -14.87 -10.23 12.66
N ARG A 624 -15.05 -9.26 13.55
CA ARG A 624 -15.68 -9.48 14.87
C ARG A 624 -17.10 -10.01 14.72
N ARG A 625 -17.91 -9.41 13.81
CA ARG A 625 -19.26 -9.87 13.52
C ARG A 625 -19.27 -11.30 12.99
N ASN A 626 -18.46 -11.62 12.01
CA ASN A 626 -18.42 -12.95 11.41
C ASN A 626 -18.01 -14.01 12.45
N MET A 627 -17.03 -13.72 13.31
CA MET A 627 -16.60 -14.65 14.36
C MET A 627 -17.63 -14.84 15.48
N ALA A 628 -18.48 -13.87 15.75
CA ALA A 628 -19.59 -14.02 16.70
C ALA A 628 -20.69 -14.98 16.21
N ARG A 629 -20.65 -15.38 14.93
CA ARG A 629 -21.62 -16.27 14.26
C ARG A 629 -21.04 -17.66 13.92
N VAL A 630 -19.80 -17.94 14.31
CA VAL A 630 -19.07 -19.20 14.15
C VAL A 630 -18.95 -19.90 15.50
#